data_fd30ed10ac7d628b183c2ec04ebc3bf9
#
_entry.id   fd30ed10ac7d628b183c2ec04ebc3bf9
#
_cell.length_a   1.000
_cell.length_b   1.000
_cell.length_c   1.000
_cell.angle_alpha   90.00
_cell.angle_beta   90.00
_cell.angle_gamma   90.00
#
_symmetry.space_group_name_H-M   'P 1'
#
loop_
_entity.id
_entity.type
_entity.pdbx_description
1 polymer ?
#
loop_
_entity_poly.entity_id
_entity_poly.type
_entity_poly.pdbx_seq_one_letter_code
_entity_poly.pdbx_strand_id
1 'polypeptide(L)'
;YKRLDELSEILKAFSYRVLKEDCLDLPEKVYIEREVELTEEQKQAYSTMKSAALALLKGKMATAPHVLTQMMRLHQITCGHLKNDDGTITEIKNNRLDELLNVLDEVEGKVIIWANYIYDIEHIVSAIKKKYGLESVVQYYGAISSDERQKTIDRFQDPDSDARFFVGNPQTGGYGITLTAANNVIYYSNGYDLEKRLQSEDRAHRIGQKKSVTYVDLIAPKTIDEKIRKALRDKINIASEILGEELKDWI
;
A
#
# COMPACT_ATOMS: atom_id res chain seq x y z
N TYR A 1 7.10 -24.26 1.53
CA TYR A 1 6.06 -25.19 1.09
C TYR A 1 6.71 -26.40 0.42
N LYS A 2 6.02 -27.54 0.40
CA LYS A 2 6.50 -28.77 -0.22
C LYS A 2 5.37 -29.32 -1.10
N ARG A 3 5.74 -29.99 -2.22
CA ARG A 3 4.80 -30.68 -3.14
C ARG A 3 3.83 -29.70 -3.84
N LEU A 4 4.33 -28.54 -4.29
CA LEU A 4 3.50 -27.54 -4.98
C LEU A 4 3.01 -28.04 -6.34
N ASP A 5 3.82 -28.84 -7.05
CA ASP A 5 3.44 -29.48 -8.34
C ASP A 5 2.23 -30.40 -8.17
N GLU A 6 2.24 -31.21 -7.11
CA GLU A 6 1.13 -32.13 -6.84
C GLU A 6 -0.16 -31.36 -6.48
N LEU A 7 -0.05 -30.27 -5.71
CA LEU A 7 -1.17 -29.38 -5.43
C LEU A 7 -1.70 -28.75 -6.71
N SER A 8 -0.83 -28.30 -7.61
CA SER A 8 -1.21 -27.74 -8.91
C SER A 8 -2.00 -28.74 -9.76
N GLU A 9 -1.54 -29.99 -9.87
CA GLU A 9 -2.23 -31.04 -10.61
C GLU A 9 -3.61 -31.38 -10.01
N ILE A 10 -3.71 -31.43 -8.68
CA ILE A 10 -5.00 -31.64 -8.01
C ILE A 10 -5.96 -30.50 -8.32
N LEU A 11 -5.51 -29.25 -8.25
CA LEU A 11 -6.34 -28.09 -8.52
C LEU A 11 -6.85 -28.06 -9.98
N LYS A 12 -6.04 -28.38 -10.96
CA LYS A 12 -6.43 -28.43 -12.39
C LYS A 12 -7.63 -29.34 -12.64
N ALA A 13 -7.81 -30.42 -11.85
CA ALA A 13 -8.87 -31.40 -12.06
C ALA A 13 -10.28 -30.84 -11.80
N PHE A 14 -10.44 -29.81 -10.97
CA PHE A 14 -11.75 -29.27 -10.56
C PHE A 14 -11.83 -27.74 -10.57
N SER A 15 -10.79 -27.04 -11.04
CA SER A 15 -10.80 -25.58 -11.18
C SER A 15 -10.55 -25.15 -12.62
N TYR A 16 -11.24 -24.08 -13.03
CA TYR A 16 -10.98 -23.37 -14.27
C TYR A 16 -10.56 -21.95 -13.92
N ARG A 17 -9.44 -21.50 -14.49
CA ARG A 17 -8.90 -20.17 -14.26
C ARG A 17 -8.72 -19.45 -15.59
N VAL A 18 -9.02 -18.17 -15.57
CA VAL A 18 -8.80 -17.26 -16.69
C VAL A 18 -7.98 -16.08 -16.18
N LEU A 19 -6.87 -15.79 -16.82
CA LEU A 19 -6.06 -14.62 -16.49
C LEU A 19 -6.63 -13.37 -17.15
N LYS A 20 -6.41 -12.23 -16.53
CA LYS A 20 -6.81 -10.94 -17.12
C LYS A 20 -6.10 -10.68 -18.44
N GLU A 21 -4.82 -11.03 -18.54
CA GLU A 21 -4.00 -10.88 -19.74
C GLU A 21 -4.46 -11.75 -20.92
N ASP A 22 -5.13 -12.88 -20.64
CA ASP A 22 -5.69 -13.75 -21.69
C ASP A 22 -7.01 -13.21 -22.27
N CYS A 23 -7.72 -12.36 -21.52
CA CYS A 23 -9.09 -11.96 -21.84
C CYS A 23 -9.27 -10.45 -22.00
N LEU A 24 -8.33 -9.63 -21.55
CA LEU A 24 -8.42 -8.18 -21.56
C LEU A 24 -7.16 -7.56 -22.15
N ASP A 25 -7.36 -6.70 -23.12
CA ASP A 25 -6.30 -5.84 -23.64
C ASP A 25 -6.16 -4.63 -22.67
N LEU A 26 -5.35 -4.81 -21.63
CA LEU A 26 -5.06 -3.77 -20.65
C LEU A 26 -3.65 -3.22 -20.86
N PRO A 27 -3.44 -1.92 -20.63
CA PRO A 27 -2.12 -1.31 -20.69
C PRO A 27 -1.16 -1.93 -19.69
N GLU A 28 0.15 -1.75 -19.91
CA GLU A 28 1.20 -2.27 -19.02
C GLU A 28 1.13 -1.69 -17.61
N LYS A 29 1.56 -2.48 -16.63
CA LYS A 29 1.87 -2.05 -15.28
C LYS A 29 3.36 -1.72 -15.19
N VAL A 30 3.68 -0.56 -14.61
CA VAL A 30 5.06 -0.12 -14.35
C VAL A 30 5.26 0.01 -12.85
N TYR A 31 6.34 -0.57 -12.31
CA TYR A 31 6.63 -0.53 -10.88
C TYR A 31 7.91 0.26 -10.61
N ILE A 32 7.85 1.20 -9.68
CA ILE A 32 8.95 2.09 -9.32
C ILE A 32 9.08 2.07 -7.79
N GLU A 33 10.31 2.01 -7.30
CA GLU A 33 10.63 2.21 -5.90
C GLU A 33 11.23 3.60 -5.68
N ARG A 34 10.79 4.26 -4.63
CA ARG A 34 11.36 5.53 -4.16
C ARG A 34 11.86 5.33 -2.75
N GLU A 35 13.16 5.43 -2.58
CA GLU A 35 13.79 5.30 -1.28
C GLU A 35 13.53 6.54 -0.42
N VAL A 36 13.14 6.32 0.83
CA VAL A 36 12.92 7.36 1.83
C VAL A 36 13.89 7.16 2.97
N GLU A 37 14.87 8.02 3.09
CA GLU A 37 15.81 7.96 4.21
C GLU A 37 15.14 8.33 5.52
N LEU A 38 15.36 7.51 6.56
CA LEU A 38 14.92 7.82 7.90
C LEU A 38 15.68 9.03 8.47
N THR A 39 14.97 9.91 9.16
CA THR A 39 15.61 10.96 9.97
C THR A 39 16.39 10.35 11.15
N GLU A 40 17.27 11.11 11.77
CA GLU A 40 18.01 10.65 12.95
C GLU A 40 17.07 10.29 14.11
N GLU A 41 16.00 11.04 14.29
CA GLU A 41 14.96 10.74 15.28
C GLU A 41 14.28 9.39 14.99
N GLN A 42 13.90 9.13 13.74
CA GLN A 42 13.34 7.84 13.33
C GLN A 42 14.35 6.70 13.52
N LYS A 43 15.61 6.88 13.14
CA LYS A 43 16.67 5.86 13.30
C LYS A 43 16.83 5.47 14.77
N GLN A 44 16.85 6.45 15.68
CA GLN A 44 16.95 6.22 17.11
C GLN A 44 15.71 5.49 17.65
N ALA A 45 14.50 5.96 17.34
CA ALA A 45 13.25 5.34 17.75
C ALA A 45 13.15 3.90 17.21
N TYR A 46 13.51 3.70 15.94
CA TYR A 46 13.48 2.40 15.27
C TYR A 46 14.47 1.41 15.91
N SER A 47 15.69 1.85 16.18
CA SER A 47 16.71 1.02 16.82
C SER A 47 16.32 0.61 18.24
N THR A 48 15.78 1.54 19.03
CA THR A 48 15.27 1.27 20.39
C THR A 48 14.13 0.26 20.35
N MET A 49 13.14 0.46 19.50
CA MET A 49 12.00 -0.45 19.34
C MET A 49 12.45 -1.84 18.86
N LYS A 50 13.35 -1.90 17.90
CA LYS A 50 13.92 -3.16 17.39
C LYS A 50 14.66 -3.93 18.48
N SER A 51 15.46 -3.25 19.30
CA SER A 51 16.20 -3.86 20.42
C SER A 51 15.25 -4.41 21.48
N ALA A 52 14.19 -3.67 21.83
CA ALA A 52 13.15 -4.13 22.75
C ALA A 52 12.41 -5.37 22.20
N ALA A 53 12.04 -5.38 20.93
CA ALA A 53 11.42 -6.53 20.28
C ALA A 53 12.31 -7.77 20.32
N LEU A 54 13.61 -7.63 20.03
CA LEU A 54 14.58 -8.72 20.09
C LEU A 54 14.79 -9.25 21.51
N ALA A 55 14.78 -8.37 22.51
CA ALA A 55 14.89 -8.78 23.92
C ALA A 55 13.69 -9.63 24.37
N LEU A 56 12.47 -9.25 23.98
CA LEU A 56 11.25 -10.03 24.24
C LEU A 56 11.33 -11.42 23.59
N LEU A 57 11.80 -11.52 22.35
CA LEU A 57 11.97 -12.79 21.65
C LEU A 57 12.98 -13.71 22.32
N LYS A 58 14.14 -13.17 22.73
CA LYS A 58 15.22 -13.94 23.41
C LYS A 58 14.77 -14.40 24.79
N GLY A 59 13.98 -13.62 25.52
CA GLY A 59 13.48 -13.95 26.84
C GLY A 59 12.39 -15.04 26.86
N LYS A 60 12.01 -15.60 25.70
CA LYS A 60 10.89 -16.58 25.54
C LYS A 60 9.55 -16.10 26.12
N MET A 61 9.40 -14.80 26.34
CA MET A 61 8.17 -14.16 26.85
C MET A 61 7.25 -13.64 25.73
N ALA A 62 7.71 -13.71 24.48
CA ALA A 62 6.97 -13.18 23.35
C ALA A 62 5.93 -14.19 22.86
N THR A 63 4.67 -13.80 22.91
CA THR A 63 3.58 -14.48 22.17
C THR A 63 3.48 -13.91 20.76
N ALA A 64 2.81 -14.63 19.84
CA ALA A 64 2.61 -14.14 18.48
C ALA A 64 1.95 -12.74 18.42
N PRO A 65 0.94 -12.40 19.24
CA PRO A 65 0.40 -11.04 19.28
C PRO A 65 1.45 -9.98 19.65
N HIS A 66 2.35 -10.25 20.59
CA HIS A 66 3.42 -9.31 20.97
C HIS A 66 4.35 -9.03 19.79
N VAL A 67 4.74 -10.08 19.04
CA VAL A 67 5.60 -9.94 17.86
C VAL A 67 4.92 -9.07 16.79
N LEU A 68 3.67 -9.35 16.48
CA LEU A 68 2.90 -8.58 15.50
C LEU A 68 2.76 -7.12 15.91
N THR A 69 2.51 -6.85 17.19
CA THR A 69 2.44 -5.48 17.71
C THR A 69 3.78 -4.75 17.52
N GLN A 70 4.90 -5.40 17.81
CA GLN A 70 6.23 -4.79 17.61
C GLN A 70 6.51 -4.52 16.13
N MET A 71 6.17 -5.43 15.24
CA MET A 71 6.30 -5.21 13.79
C MET A 71 5.45 -4.03 13.32
N MET A 72 4.21 -3.92 13.81
CA MET A 72 3.35 -2.78 13.50
C MET A 72 3.94 -1.46 14.02
N ARG A 73 4.51 -1.42 15.22
CA ARG A 73 5.17 -0.23 15.78
C ARG A 73 6.40 0.18 14.98
N LEU A 74 7.25 -0.79 14.59
CA LEU A 74 8.38 -0.52 13.70
C LEU A 74 7.92 0.11 12.37
N HIS A 75 6.83 -0.39 11.80
CA HIS A 75 6.26 0.17 10.57
C HIS A 75 5.65 1.57 10.78
N GLN A 76 4.99 1.82 11.90
CA GLN A 76 4.52 3.17 12.25
C GLN A 76 5.69 4.17 12.36
N ILE A 77 6.81 3.77 12.96
CA ILE A 77 8.00 4.62 13.05
C ILE A 77 8.54 4.97 11.66
N THR A 78 8.56 4.01 10.71
CA THR A 78 8.97 4.34 9.33
C THR A 78 8.00 5.29 8.63
N CYS A 79 6.73 5.30 9.04
CA CYS A 79 5.71 6.24 8.54
C CYS A 79 5.73 7.60 9.27
N GLY A 80 6.50 7.76 10.35
CA GLY A 80 6.64 9.04 11.06
C GLY A 80 5.69 9.24 12.23
N HIS A 81 5.16 8.16 12.80
CA HIS A 81 4.33 8.22 14.00
C HIS A 81 4.46 6.95 14.84
N LEU A 82 3.99 7.00 16.07
CA LEU A 82 3.85 5.85 16.96
C LEU A 82 2.55 5.95 17.75
N LYS A 83 1.71 4.94 17.68
CA LYS A 83 0.54 4.83 18.54
C LYS A 83 0.95 4.21 19.87
N ASN A 84 0.76 4.97 20.95
CA ASN A 84 1.04 4.56 22.32
C ASN A 84 -0.02 3.60 22.87
N ASP A 85 0.28 2.95 24.01
CA ASP A 85 -0.65 2.00 24.65
C ASP A 85 -1.92 2.67 25.19
N ASP A 86 -1.85 3.96 25.54
CA ASP A 86 -2.99 4.78 25.96
C ASP A 86 -3.86 5.28 24.79
N GLY A 87 -3.48 4.92 23.54
CA GLY A 87 -4.18 5.32 22.33
C GLY A 87 -3.75 6.66 21.74
N THR A 88 -2.90 7.43 22.44
CA THR A 88 -2.32 8.68 21.91
C THR A 88 -1.35 8.40 20.79
N ILE A 89 -1.12 9.38 19.92
CA ILE A 89 -0.15 9.28 18.83
C ILE A 89 0.99 10.25 19.11
N THR A 90 2.21 9.73 19.08
CA THR A 90 3.45 10.50 19.09
C THR A 90 3.89 10.70 17.65
N GLU A 91 3.98 11.94 17.22
CA GLU A 91 4.52 12.31 15.91
C GLU A 91 6.05 12.23 15.94
N ILE A 92 6.64 11.71 14.88
CA ILE A 92 8.08 11.59 14.70
C ILE A 92 8.43 12.28 13.37
N LYS A 93 9.37 13.22 13.40
CA LYS A 93 9.81 13.91 12.20
C LYS A 93 10.25 12.89 11.16
N ASN A 94 9.72 12.98 9.92
CA ASN A 94 10.02 12.04 8.86
C ASN A 94 10.13 12.74 7.51
N ASN A 95 10.80 12.08 6.55
CA ASN A 95 10.97 12.56 5.18
C ASN A 95 9.94 11.96 4.21
N ARG A 96 9.09 11.02 4.67
CA ARG A 96 8.20 10.26 3.79
C ARG A 96 7.09 11.12 3.18
N LEU A 97 6.57 12.06 3.96
CA LEU A 97 5.56 13.01 3.47
C LEU A 97 6.15 13.97 2.44
N ASP A 98 7.37 14.47 2.69
CA ASP A 98 8.07 15.34 1.73
C ASP A 98 8.36 14.59 0.43
N GLU A 99 8.82 13.34 0.50
CA GLU A 99 9.06 12.52 -0.68
C GLU A 99 7.76 12.21 -1.43
N LEU A 100 6.65 11.95 -0.73
CA LEU A 100 5.35 11.84 -1.38
C LEU A 100 5.02 13.10 -2.17
N LEU A 101 5.19 14.28 -1.57
CA LEU A 101 4.89 15.55 -2.25
C LEU A 101 5.82 15.80 -3.45
N ASN A 102 7.08 15.35 -3.41
CA ASN A 102 7.99 15.39 -4.54
C ASN A 102 7.48 14.51 -5.70
N VAL A 103 7.10 13.26 -5.39
CA VAL A 103 6.51 12.36 -6.40
C VAL A 103 5.23 12.93 -6.99
N LEU A 104 4.37 13.59 -6.19
CA LEU A 104 3.15 14.23 -6.69
C LEU A 104 3.42 15.41 -7.63
N ASP A 105 4.57 16.10 -7.50
CA ASP A 105 5.00 17.15 -8.41
C ASP A 105 5.56 16.57 -9.73
N GLU A 106 6.13 15.37 -9.70
CA GLU A 106 6.71 14.70 -10.87
C GLU A 106 5.67 14.05 -11.77
N VAL A 107 4.49 13.69 -11.24
CA VAL A 107 3.46 12.96 -11.99
C VAL A 107 2.31 13.84 -12.44
N GLU A 108 1.78 13.54 -13.62
CA GLU A 108 0.61 14.24 -14.18
C GLU A 108 -0.68 13.43 -14.00
N GLY A 109 -1.82 14.13 -14.08
CA GLY A 109 -3.15 13.53 -14.01
C GLY A 109 -3.58 13.17 -12.59
N LYS A 110 -4.60 12.31 -12.51
CA LYS A 110 -5.16 11.85 -11.23
C LYS A 110 -4.29 10.77 -10.60
N VAL A 111 -4.18 10.80 -9.28
CA VAL A 111 -3.29 9.94 -8.50
C VAL A 111 -4.06 9.27 -7.36
N ILE A 112 -3.85 7.97 -7.18
CA ILE A 112 -4.31 7.23 -6.01
C ILE A 112 -3.15 7.11 -5.03
N ILE A 113 -3.39 7.38 -3.75
CA ILE A 113 -2.41 7.25 -2.67
C ILE A 113 -2.98 6.28 -1.63
N TRP A 114 -2.30 5.16 -1.45
CA TRP A 114 -2.66 4.16 -0.46
C TRP A 114 -1.81 4.28 0.80
N ALA A 115 -2.45 4.36 1.96
CA ALA A 115 -1.80 4.36 3.27
C ALA A 115 -2.51 3.43 4.24
N ASN A 116 -1.75 2.72 5.07
CA ASN A 116 -2.29 1.70 5.98
C ASN A 116 -2.90 2.29 7.25
N TYR A 117 -2.47 3.47 7.67
CA TYR A 117 -2.90 4.09 8.93
C TYR A 117 -3.78 5.31 8.67
N ILE A 118 -4.85 5.46 9.45
CA ILE A 118 -5.76 6.62 9.35
C ILE A 118 -5.01 7.91 9.64
N TYR A 119 -4.09 7.89 10.61
CA TYR A 119 -3.22 9.02 10.91
C TYR A 119 -2.46 9.52 9.67
N ASP A 120 -1.85 8.59 8.91
CA ASP A 120 -1.14 8.96 7.67
C ASP A 120 -2.09 9.55 6.63
N ILE A 121 -3.29 8.96 6.46
CA ILE A 121 -4.30 9.46 5.51
C ILE A 121 -4.66 10.91 5.83
N GLU A 122 -4.94 11.22 7.10
CA GLU A 122 -5.32 12.56 7.54
C GLU A 122 -4.19 13.58 7.33
N HIS A 123 -2.93 13.19 7.62
CA HIS A 123 -1.75 14.02 7.40
C HIS A 123 -1.48 14.27 5.91
N ILE A 124 -1.56 13.23 5.08
CA ILE A 124 -1.42 13.33 3.62
C ILE A 124 -2.49 14.27 3.05
N VAL A 125 -3.75 14.07 3.44
CA VAL A 125 -4.87 14.93 3.00
C VAL A 125 -4.65 16.39 3.40
N SER A 126 -4.21 16.64 4.64
CA SER A 126 -3.90 17.98 5.12
C SER A 126 -2.79 18.64 4.31
N ALA A 127 -1.69 17.92 4.06
CA ALA A 127 -0.55 18.42 3.28
C ALA A 127 -0.94 18.72 1.82
N ILE A 128 -1.73 17.82 1.20
CA ILE A 128 -2.20 18.02 -0.17
C ILE A 128 -3.13 19.24 -0.26
N LYS A 129 -4.08 19.38 0.65
CA LYS A 129 -4.96 20.55 0.72
C LYS A 129 -4.19 21.86 0.82
N LYS A 130 -3.13 21.86 1.64
CA LYS A 130 -2.27 23.04 1.83
C LYS A 130 -1.49 23.40 0.57
N LYS A 131 -1.00 22.40 -0.17
CA LYS A 131 -0.13 22.60 -1.35
C LYS A 131 -0.91 22.81 -2.64
N TYR A 132 -1.99 22.06 -2.85
CA TYR A 132 -2.72 22.00 -4.14
C TYR A 132 -4.15 22.56 -4.07
N GLY A 133 -4.62 22.96 -2.88
CA GLY A 133 -5.98 23.51 -2.68
C GLY A 133 -6.95 22.52 -2.03
N LEU A 134 -7.99 23.08 -1.42
CA LEU A 134 -8.95 22.30 -0.60
C LEU A 134 -9.71 21.24 -1.39
N GLU A 135 -10.03 21.54 -2.65
CA GLU A 135 -10.84 20.69 -3.51
C GLU A 135 -10.02 19.63 -4.27
N SER A 136 -8.67 19.71 -4.19
CA SER A 136 -7.76 18.84 -4.95
C SER A 136 -7.73 17.39 -4.48
N VAL A 137 -8.22 17.08 -3.28
CA VAL A 137 -8.10 15.76 -2.65
C VAL A 137 -9.42 15.25 -2.10
N VAL A 138 -9.65 13.97 -2.30
CA VAL A 138 -10.73 13.20 -1.66
C VAL A 138 -10.15 12.10 -0.80
N GLN A 139 -10.86 11.71 0.27
CA GLN A 139 -10.40 10.70 1.22
C GLN A 139 -11.35 9.51 1.29
N TYR A 140 -10.79 8.30 1.50
CA TYR A 140 -11.55 7.05 1.49
C TYR A 140 -11.03 6.05 2.53
N TYR A 141 -11.72 5.93 3.66
CA TYR A 141 -11.39 4.97 4.72
C TYR A 141 -12.62 4.57 5.54
N GLY A 142 -12.47 3.60 6.46
CA GLY A 142 -13.59 2.93 7.10
C GLY A 142 -14.52 3.81 7.95
N ALA A 143 -14.01 4.91 8.52
CA ALA A 143 -14.82 5.82 9.33
C ALA A 143 -15.77 6.73 8.51
N ILE A 144 -15.57 6.81 7.18
CA ILE A 144 -16.43 7.58 6.28
C ILE A 144 -17.69 6.77 5.97
N SER A 145 -18.87 7.42 6.00
CA SER A 145 -20.14 6.77 5.69
C SER A 145 -20.19 6.21 4.26
N SER A 146 -21.05 5.21 4.02
CA SER A 146 -21.19 4.58 2.69
C SER A 146 -21.54 5.60 1.61
N ASP A 147 -22.48 6.51 1.92
CA ASP A 147 -22.96 7.52 0.97
C ASP A 147 -21.87 8.55 0.62
N GLU A 148 -21.09 8.95 1.61
CA GLU A 148 -19.96 9.86 1.39
C GLU A 148 -18.84 9.17 0.60
N ARG A 149 -18.61 7.87 0.83
CA ARG A 149 -17.65 7.08 0.04
C ARG A 149 -18.04 7.02 -1.43
N GLN A 150 -19.33 6.86 -1.75
CA GLN A 150 -19.78 6.86 -3.14
C GLN A 150 -19.57 8.24 -3.79
N LYS A 151 -19.94 9.31 -3.12
CA LYS A 151 -19.68 10.69 -3.59
C LYS A 151 -18.18 10.97 -3.81
N THR A 152 -17.33 10.41 -2.96
CA THR A 152 -15.87 10.49 -3.10
C THR A 152 -15.40 9.85 -4.40
N ILE A 153 -15.91 8.64 -4.72
CA ILE A 153 -15.58 7.93 -5.95
C ILE A 153 -16.07 8.70 -7.18
N ASP A 154 -17.33 9.13 -7.17
CA ASP A 154 -17.94 9.84 -8.28
C ASP A 154 -17.16 11.12 -8.58
N ARG A 155 -16.85 11.91 -7.54
CA ARG A 155 -16.05 13.12 -7.66
C ARG A 155 -14.64 12.87 -8.19
N PHE A 156 -13.98 11.78 -7.77
CA PHE A 156 -12.65 11.44 -8.27
C PHE A 156 -12.68 10.97 -9.72
N GLN A 157 -13.72 10.23 -10.12
CA GLN A 157 -13.87 9.72 -11.49
C GLN A 157 -14.31 10.79 -12.49
N ASP A 158 -14.95 11.87 -12.02
CA ASP A 158 -15.38 12.98 -12.86
C ASP A 158 -14.18 13.72 -13.47
N PRO A 159 -14.03 13.76 -14.81
CA PRO A 159 -12.92 14.42 -15.48
C PRO A 159 -12.90 15.94 -15.26
N ASP A 160 -14.04 16.55 -15.01
CA ASP A 160 -14.17 18.00 -14.81
C ASP A 160 -13.99 18.42 -13.35
N SER A 161 -13.79 17.46 -12.44
CA SER A 161 -13.58 17.72 -11.01
C SER A 161 -12.13 18.11 -10.72
N ASP A 162 -11.96 19.10 -9.83
CA ASP A 162 -10.66 19.51 -9.27
C ASP A 162 -10.00 18.41 -8.40
N ALA A 163 -10.73 17.34 -8.04
CA ALA A 163 -10.22 16.23 -7.25
C ALA A 163 -9.18 15.42 -8.03
N ARG A 164 -7.92 15.83 -7.90
CA ARG A 164 -6.76 15.17 -8.51
C ARG A 164 -6.27 13.97 -7.70
N PHE A 165 -6.39 14.04 -6.38
CA PHE A 165 -5.80 13.06 -5.47
C PHE A 165 -6.87 12.26 -4.73
N PHE A 166 -6.75 10.93 -4.76
CA PHE A 166 -7.55 10.00 -3.97
C PHE A 166 -6.65 9.40 -2.89
N VAL A 167 -6.94 9.65 -1.62
CA VAL A 167 -6.17 9.12 -0.49
C VAL A 167 -7.01 8.13 0.29
N GLY A 168 -6.55 6.89 0.43
CA GLY A 168 -7.35 5.88 1.08
C GLY A 168 -6.58 4.74 1.72
N ASN A 169 -7.34 3.88 2.42
CA ASN A 169 -6.80 2.65 2.99
C ASN A 169 -7.07 1.48 2.03
N PRO A 170 -6.05 0.65 1.69
CA PRO A 170 -6.24 -0.50 0.81
C PRO A 170 -7.28 -1.50 1.29
N GLN A 171 -7.43 -1.67 2.61
CA GLN A 171 -8.42 -2.58 3.18
C GLN A 171 -9.86 -2.13 2.89
N THR A 172 -10.13 -0.83 2.93
CA THR A 172 -11.45 -0.28 2.62
C THR A 172 -11.66 -0.13 1.11
N GLY A 173 -10.64 0.34 0.39
CA GLY A 173 -10.67 0.57 -1.05
C GLY A 173 -10.49 -0.71 -1.89
N GLY A 174 -10.08 -1.82 -1.29
CA GLY A 174 -9.84 -3.09 -1.98
C GLY A 174 -11.12 -3.78 -2.49
N TYR A 175 -12.32 -3.35 -2.12
CA TYR A 175 -13.56 -4.00 -2.53
C TYR A 175 -14.46 -3.09 -3.39
N GLY A 176 -14.79 -3.58 -4.59
CA GLY A 176 -15.91 -3.10 -5.40
C GLY A 176 -15.81 -1.72 -6.06
N ILE A 177 -14.76 -0.93 -5.81
CA ILE A 177 -14.64 0.41 -6.38
C ILE A 177 -13.84 0.42 -7.70
N THR A 178 -14.11 1.41 -8.54
CA THR A 178 -13.40 1.64 -9.81
C THR A 178 -12.75 3.01 -9.76
N LEU A 179 -11.43 3.10 -10.05
CA LEU A 179 -10.65 4.33 -10.00
C LEU A 179 -9.80 4.49 -11.27
N THR A 180 -10.36 4.16 -12.43
CA THR A 180 -9.67 4.18 -13.72
C THR A 180 -9.35 5.58 -14.25
N ALA A 181 -9.86 6.63 -13.61
CA ALA A 181 -9.44 8.00 -13.90
C ALA A 181 -7.95 8.25 -13.55
N ALA A 182 -7.38 7.45 -12.62
CA ALA A 182 -5.97 7.52 -12.28
C ALA A 182 -5.15 6.52 -13.09
N ASN A 183 -3.94 6.92 -13.43
CA ASN A 183 -2.90 6.06 -13.99
C ASN A 183 -1.59 6.08 -13.17
N ASN A 184 -1.59 6.78 -12.03
CA ASN A 184 -0.52 6.76 -11.05
C ASN A 184 -1.07 6.31 -9.70
N VAL A 185 -0.42 5.33 -9.08
CA VAL A 185 -0.79 4.76 -7.78
C VAL A 185 0.44 4.78 -6.89
N ILE A 186 0.35 5.46 -5.75
CA ILE A 186 1.46 5.58 -4.81
C ILE A 186 1.11 4.82 -3.54
N TYR A 187 1.98 3.93 -3.13
CA TYR A 187 1.90 3.27 -1.83
C TYR A 187 2.79 4.01 -0.83
N TYR A 188 2.15 4.89 -0.05
CA TYR A 188 2.80 5.56 1.07
C TYR A 188 3.30 4.55 2.10
N SER A 189 2.51 3.51 2.35
CA SER A 189 2.89 2.39 3.19
C SER A 189 2.23 1.08 2.72
N ASN A 190 2.96 -0.04 2.75
CA ASN A 190 2.48 -1.35 2.37
C ASN A 190 2.14 -2.22 3.58
N GLY A 191 1.12 -3.05 3.47
CA GLY A 191 0.83 -4.12 4.43
C GLY A 191 1.40 -5.47 3.98
N TYR A 192 1.34 -6.48 4.86
CA TYR A 192 1.76 -7.86 4.57
C TYR A 192 0.74 -8.66 3.75
N ASP A 193 -0.42 -8.09 3.44
CA ASP A 193 -1.52 -8.77 2.78
C ASP A 193 -1.43 -8.60 1.26
N LEU A 194 -0.97 -9.67 0.58
CA LEU A 194 -0.84 -9.69 -0.87
C LEU A 194 -2.20 -9.52 -1.57
N GLU A 195 -3.25 -10.14 -1.05
CA GLU A 195 -4.57 -10.02 -1.66
C GLU A 195 -5.04 -8.56 -1.69
N LYS A 196 -4.86 -7.85 -0.57
CA LYS A 196 -5.18 -6.42 -0.48
C LYS A 196 -4.34 -5.57 -1.42
N ARG A 197 -3.05 -5.90 -1.56
CA ARG A 197 -2.17 -5.22 -2.50
C ARG A 197 -2.67 -5.39 -3.93
N LEU A 198 -2.89 -6.63 -4.38
CA LEU A 198 -3.38 -6.92 -5.73
C LEU A 198 -4.76 -6.32 -5.99
N GLN A 199 -5.69 -6.43 -5.04
CA GLN A 199 -7.01 -5.82 -5.15
C GLN A 199 -6.94 -4.29 -5.27
N SER A 200 -6.05 -3.62 -4.54
CA SER A 200 -5.89 -2.17 -4.62
C SER A 200 -5.26 -1.71 -5.94
N GLU A 201 -4.35 -2.49 -6.52
CA GLU A 201 -3.83 -2.25 -7.87
C GLU A 201 -4.93 -2.35 -8.93
N ASP A 202 -5.78 -3.35 -8.81
CA ASP A 202 -6.90 -3.59 -9.71
C ASP A 202 -8.00 -2.52 -9.67
N ARG A 203 -7.89 -1.50 -8.80
CA ARG A 203 -8.79 -0.34 -8.82
C ARG A 203 -8.46 0.60 -9.98
N ALA A 204 -7.19 0.77 -10.29
CA ALA A 204 -6.72 1.58 -11.42
C ALA A 204 -6.53 0.74 -12.69
N HIS A 205 -5.95 -0.47 -12.58
CA HIS A 205 -5.68 -1.38 -13.70
C HIS A 205 -6.87 -2.31 -13.96
N ARG A 206 -7.86 -1.78 -14.65
CA ARG A 206 -9.16 -2.43 -14.87
C ARG A 206 -9.72 -2.07 -16.24
N ILE A 207 -10.76 -2.78 -16.69
CA ILE A 207 -11.54 -2.45 -17.90
C ILE A 207 -11.90 -0.96 -17.89
N GLY A 208 -11.56 -0.27 -18.96
CA GLY A 208 -11.70 1.18 -19.11
C GLY A 208 -10.42 1.97 -18.90
N GLN A 209 -9.35 1.38 -18.38
CA GLN A 209 -8.03 2.01 -18.34
C GLN A 209 -7.41 2.03 -19.74
N LYS A 210 -6.95 3.22 -20.15
CA LYS A 210 -6.36 3.45 -21.49
C LYS A 210 -4.87 3.80 -21.45
N LYS A 211 -4.32 4.01 -20.26
CA LYS A 211 -2.92 4.40 -20.05
C LYS A 211 -2.20 3.35 -19.22
N SER A 212 -0.90 3.19 -19.44
CA SER A 212 -0.06 2.41 -18.52
C SER A 212 -0.21 2.92 -17.10
N VAL A 213 -0.34 1.99 -16.15
CA VAL A 213 -0.50 2.34 -14.74
C VAL A 213 0.85 2.21 -14.03
N THR A 214 1.31 3.31 -13.47
CA THR A 214 2.55 3.36 -12.71
C THR A 214 2.24 3.21 -11.22
N TYR A 215 2.90 2.23 -10.60
CA TYR A 215 2.86 1.96 -9.16
C TYR A 215 4.18 2.40 -8.53
N VAL A 216 4.11 3.32 -7.56
CA VAL A 216 5.28 3.85 -6.86
C VAL A 216 5.21 3.40 -5.40
N ASP A 217 6.20 2.66 -4.96
CA ASP A 217 6.33 2.25 -3.56
C ASP A 217 7.34 3.15 -2.83
N LEU A 218 6.91 3.81 -1.75
CA LEU A 218 7.81 4.54 -0.87
C LEU A 218 8.40 3.56 0.15
N ILE A 219 9.71 3.38 0.14
CA ILE A 219 10.42 2.35 0.94
C ILE A 219 11.52 2.99 1.77
N ALA A 220 11.52 2.77 3.08
CA ALA A 220 12.65 3.10 3.94
C ALA A 220 13.67 1.95 3.91
N PRO A 221 14.89 2.17 3.37
CA PRO A 221 15.90 1.12 3.26
C PRO A 221 16.32 0.54 4.62
N LYS A 222 16.65 -0.75 4.66
CA LYS A 222 17.12 -1.49 5.84
C LYS A 222 16.12 -1.53 7.00
N THR A 223 14.84 -1.37 6.71
CA THR A 223 13.76 -1.39 7.69
C THR A 223 12.76 -2.52 7.47
N ILE A 224 11.65 -2.45 8.22
CA ILE A 224 10.51 -3.35 8.08
C ILE A 224 9.86 -3.23 6.68
N ASP A 225 9.97 -2.07 6.02
CA ASP A 225 9.39 -1.85 4.68
C ASP A 225 9.97 -2.83 3.66
N GLU A 226 11.30 -3.03 3.65
CA GLU A 226 11.94 -4.04 2.81
C GLU A 226 11.47 -5.47 3.14
N LYS A 227 11.20 -5.74 4.44
CA LYS A 227 10.70 -7.05 4.85
C LYS A 227 9.28 -7.29 4.36
N ILE A 228 8.44 -6.26 4.40
CA ILE A 228 7.07 -6.30 3.87
C ILE A 228 7.12 -6.54 2.36
N ARG A 229 7.92 -5.75 1.63
CA ARG A 229 8.10 -5.90 0.18
C ARG A 229 8.56 -7.30 -0.19
N LYS A 230 9.62 -7.79 0.48
CA LYS A 230 10.12 -9.15 0.25
C LYS A 230 9.05 -10.21 0.52
N ALA A 231 8.28 -10.07 1.61
CA ALA A 231 7.20 -11.01 1.93
C ALA A 231 6.08 -11.00 0.88
N LEU A 232 5.76 -9.85 0.30
CA LEU A 232 4.80 -9.74 -0.80
C LEU A 232 5.34 -10.47 -2.05
N ARG A 233 6.60 -10.23 -2.43
CA ARG A 233 7.27 -10.91 -3.54
C ARG A 233 7.31 -12.43 -3.36
N ASP A 234 7.72 -12.90 -2.19
CA ASP A 234 7.79 -14.34 -1.89
C ASP A 234 6.40 -15.01 -1.99
N LYS A 235 5.34 -14.33 -1.57
CA LYS A 235 3.96 -14.83 -1.70
C LYS A 235 3.51 -14.89 -3.17
N ILE A 236 3.91 -13.94 -3.98
CA ILE A 236 3.63 -13.94 -5.42
C ILE A 236 4.33 -15.11 -6.07
N ASN A 237 5.63 -15.31 -5.81
CA ASN A 237 6.41 -16.41 -6.36
C ASN A 237 5.79 -17.79 -6.01
N ILE A 238 5.33 -17.97 -4.77
CA ILE A 238 4.63 -19.19 -4.35
C ILE A 238 3.30 -19.35 -5.11
N ALA A 239 2.53 -18.27 -5.24
CA ALA A 239 1.28 -18.33 -5.98
C ALA A 239 1.51 -18.68 -7.45
N SER A 240 2.54 -18.11 -8.10
CA SER A 240 2.96 -18.45 -9.45
C SER A 240 3.32 -19.92 -9.60
N GLU A 241 4.14 -20.44 -8.71
CA GLU A 241 4.59 -21.83 -8.73
C GLU A 241 3.40 -22.81 -8.61
N ILE A 242 2.44 -22.51 -7.72
CA ILE A 242 1.23 -23.34 -7.55
C ILE A 242 0.34 -23.29 -8.78
N LEU A 243 0.24 -22.13 -9.42
CA LEU A 243 -0.71 -21.90 -10.50
C LEU A 243 -0.10 -22.08 -11.89
N GLY A 244 1.22 -22.34 -11.97
CA GLY A 244 1.94 -22.54 -13.20
C GLY A 244 2.07 -21.26 -14.04
N GLU A 245 2.13 -20.10 -13.41
CA GLU A 245 2.28 -18.80 -14.06
C GLU A 245 3.72 -18.32 -14.02
N GLU A 246 4.21 -17.83 -15.15
CA GLU A 246 5.37 -16.93 -15.15
C GLU A 246 4.90 -15.53 -14.75
N LEU A 247 5.05 -15.18 -13.49
CA LEU A 247 4.90 -13.79 -13.07
C LEU A 247 6.14 -13.03 -13.53
N LYS A 248 5.96 -12.18 -14.53
CA LYS A 248 6.95 -11.21 -14.96
C LYS A 248 7.40 -10.36 -13.76
N ASP A 249 8.65 -9.93 -13.78
CA ASP A 249 9.36 -9.14 -12.77
C ASP A 249 8.45 -8.11 -12.08
N TRP A 250 7.85 -8.56 -11.02
CA TRP A 250 6.98 -7.76 -10.18
C TRP A 250 7.78 -7.29 -8.97
N ILE A 251 8.05 -5.98 -8.89
CA ILE A 251 8.84 -5.27 -7.88
C ILE A 251 10.35 -5.45 -8.04
#